data_82a9ca829e4526f66628c06446f64d94
#
_entry.id   82a9ca829e4526f66628c06446f64d94
#
_cell.length_a   1.000
_cell.length_b   1.000
_cell.length_c   1.000
_cell.angle_alpha   90.00
_cell.angle_beta   90.00
_cell.angle_gamma   90.00
#
_symmetry.space_group_name_H-M   'P 1'
#
loop_
_entity.id
_entity.type
_entity.pdbx_description
1 polymer ?
#
loop_
_entity_poly.entity_id
_entity_poly.type
_entity_poly.pdbx_seq_one_letter_code
_entity_poly.pdbx_strand_id
1 'polypeptide(L)'
;MKKLLSIAILLLFINCNSVDLIDSWKNPEIEIFESTKILIVGMTSNIEARKKFERKLKQEYEARGVEAVMSLELFEPSFTSEKKSPQELKIIENILVSNGFNSVLFTKVIGVEDKIKYKENFDGYDATYRKFKDDYLKYQDIFYNPEYYDEYTIYHTETSLYCICQTKGRDLIWKGYLDISDPFSVENTVDQYVNLLLFVLEEQQLINPLLKKEKIKL
;
A
#
# COMPACT_ATOMS: atom_id res chain seq x y z
N MET A 1 -35.93 22.69 5.87
CA MET A 1 -35.11 21.93 6.86
C MET A 1 -34.71 20.53 6.39
N LYS A 2 -35.61 19.70 5.84
CA LYS A 2 -35.24 18.33 5.35
C LYS A 2 -34.16 18.32 4.25
N LYS A 3 -34.14 19.30 3.33
CA LYS A 3 -33.13 19.40 2.24
C LYS A 3 -31.74 19.83 2.77
N LEU A 4 -31.68 20.66 3.80
CA LEU A 4 -30.43 21.05 4.46
C LEU A 4 -29.81 19.89 5.26
N LEU A 5 -30.62 19.05 5.89
CA LEU A 5 -30.18 17.86 6.59
C LEU A 5 -29.60 16.80 5.63
N SER A 6 -30.20 16.67 4.42
CA SER A 6 -29.72 15.75 3.38
C SER A 6 -28.34 16.15 2.82
N ILE A 7 -28.08 17.47 2.69
CA ILE A 7 -26.78 18.00 2.23
C ILE A 7 -25.70 17.83 3.32
N ALA A 8 -26.05 18.01 4.61
CA ALA A 8 -25.11 17.80 5.70
C ALA A 8 -24.66 16.33 5.84
N ILE A 9 -25.52 15.37 5.52
CA ILE A 9 -25.19 13.94 5.55
C ILE A 9 -24.25 13.57 4.39
N LEU A 10 -24.34 14.23 3.24
CA LEU A 10 -23.48 13.97 2.07
C LEU A 10 -22.02 14.41 2.29
N LEU A 11 -21.77 15.35 3.19
CA LEU A 11 -20.42 15.87 3.50
C LEU A 11 -19.63 14.99 4.49
N LEU A 12 -20.23 13.94 5.07
CA LEU A 12 -19.57 13.06 6.04
C LEU A 12 -18.76 11.90 5.42
N PHE A 13 -18.70 11.81 4.09
CA PHE A 13 -17.98 10.74 3.39
C PHE A 13 -16.66 11.18 2.75
N ILE A 14 -15.99 12.19 3.29
CA ILE A 14 -14.61 12.49 2.90
C ILE A 14 -13.71 11.44 3.59
N ASN A 15 -13.59 10.26 2.99
CA ASN A 15 -12.54 9.31 3.35
C ASN A 15 -11.22 9.92 2.89
N CYS A 16 -10.42 10.40 3.82
CA CYS A 16 -9.04 10.75 3.56
C CYS A 16 -8.27 9.44 3.34
N ASN A 17 -8.02 9.08 2.09
CA ASN A 17 -7.15 7.97 1.76
C ASN A 17 -5.71 8.42 1.99
N SER A 18 -4.96 7.62 2.74
CA SER A 18 -3.53 7.82 2.95
C SER A 18 -2.67 6.96 2.03
N VAL A 19 -3.27 6.20 1.10
CA VAL A 19 -2.58 5.32 0.17
C VAL A 19 -3.02 5.61 -1.25
N ASP A 20 -2.03 5.89 -2.10
CA ASP A 20 -2.23 6.22 -3.52
C ASP A 20 -1.41 5.28 -4.41
N LEU A 21 -1.99 4.85 -5.54
CA LEU A 21 -1.24 4.16 -6.60
C LEU A 21 -0.56 5.21 -7.48
N ILE A 22 0.77 5.13 -7.55
CA ILE A 22 1.58 6.07 -8.35
C ILE A 22 1.76 5.57 -9.78
N ASP A 23 2.13 4.29 -9.91
CA ASP A 23 2.34 3.65 -11.22
C ASP A 23 2.24 2.13 -11.09
N SER A 24 1.95 1.46 -12.22
CA SER A 24 2.00 0.00 -12.27
C SER A 24 2.42 -0.49 -13.65
N TRP A 25 3.11 -1.63 -13.65
CA TRP A 25 3.53 -2.33 -14.85
C TRP A 25 3.10 -3.80 -14.79
N LYS A 26 2.54 -4.29 -15.87
CA LYS A 26 2.22 -5.70 -16.07
C LYS A 26 3.04 -6.24 -17.24
N ASN A 27 3.53 -7.47 -17.12
CA ASN A 27 4.22 -8.13 -18.20
C ASN A 27 3.29 -8.27 -19.41
N PRO A 28 3.61 -7.67 -20.57
CA PRO A 28 2.74 -7.67 -21.74
C PRO A 28 2.54 -9.06 -22.37
N GLU A 29 3.42 -10.02 -22.06
CA GLU A 29 3.31 -11.40 -22.54
C GLU A 29 2.32 -12.23 -21.70
N ILE A 30 1.80 -11.68 -20.59
CA ILE A 30 0.93 -12.37 -19.65
C ILE A 30 -0.44 -11.70 -19.66
N GLU A 31 -1.38 -12.30 -20.35
CA GLU A 31 -2.76 -11.80 -20.37
C GLU A 31 -3.50 -12.09 -19.06
N ILE A 32 -3.43 -13.33 -18.60
CA ILE A 32 -4.04 -13.81 -17.36
C ILE A 32 -3.00 -14.57 -16.55
N PHE A 33 -2.98 -14.35 -15.25
CA PHE A 33 -2.14 -15.10 -14.33
C PHE A 33 -2.95 -15.63 -13.15
N GLU A 34 -2.88 -16.93 -12.92
CA GLU A 34 -3.56 -17.59 -11.81
C GLU A 34 -2.55 -18.13 -10.81
N SER A 35 -2.57 -17.57 -9.61
CA SER A 35 -1.86 -18.14 -8.47
C SER A 35 -2.67 -19.32 -7.92
N THR A 36 -2.01 -20.46 -7.75
CA THR A 36 -2.59 -21.62 -7.07
C THR A 36 -2.15 -21.69 -5.61
N LYS A 37 -0.88 -21.40 -5.37
CA LYS A 37 -0.27 -21.29 -4.04
C LYS A 37 0.72 -20.16 -4.02
N ILE A 38 0.46 -19.16 -3.18
CA ILE A 38 1.23 -17.92 -3.11
C ILE A 38 1.93 -17.74 -1.78
N LEU A 39 3.19 -17.30 -1.83
CA LEU A 39 3.90 -16.79 -0.67
C LEU A 39 3.72 -15.26 -0.59
N ILE A 40 3.31 -14.76 0.56
CA ILE A 40 3.15 -13.32 0.83
C ILE A 40 4.30 -12.86 1.71
N VAL A 41 5.06 -11.88 1.23
CA VAL A 41 6.25 -11.35 1.91
C VAL A 41 6.14 -9.85 2.07
N GLY A 42 6.11 -9.38 3.32
CA GLY A 42 6.23 -7.97 3.67
C GLY A 42 7.64 -7.65 4.18
N MET A 43 8.36 -6.74 3.53
CA MET A 43 9.67 -6.29 3.97
C MET A 43 9.58 -4.88 4.56
N THR A 44 9.39 -4.82 5.85
CA THR A 44 9.37 -3.59 6.66
C THR A 44 9.94 -3.87 8.04
N SER A 45 10.55 -2.86 8.66
CA SER A 45 11.02 -2.93 10.05
C SER A 45 9.87 -2.92 11.06
N ASN A 46 8.68 -2.47 10.67
CA ASN A 46 7.48 -2.50 11.51
C ASN A 46 6.84 -3.90 11.48
N ILE A 47 7.17 -4.72 12.48
CA ILE A 47 6.70 -6.11 12.59
C ILE A 47 5.17 -6.20 12.73
N GLU A 48 4.54 -5.23 13.38
CA GLU A 48 3.07 -5.20 13.50
C GLU A 48 2.42 -4.97 12.14
N ALA A 49 2.90 -3.98 11.39
CA ALA A 49 2.43 -3.69 10.04
C ALA A 49 2.62 -4.90 9.12
N ARG A 50 3.80 -5.53 9.15
CA ARG A 50 4.09 -6.75 8.39
C ARG A 50 3.09 -7.87 8.69
N LYS A 51 2.90 -8.17 9.98
CA LYS A 51 2.00 -9.24 10.42
C LYS A 51 0.55 -8.99 9.98
N LYS A 52 0.07 -7.76 10.09
CA LYS A 52 -1.29 -7.39 9.66
C LYS A 52 -1.43 -7.46 8.15
N PHE A 53 -0.47 -6.91 7.41
CA PHE A 53 -0.44 -6.93 5.94
C PHE A 53 -0.44 -8.35 5.37
N GLU A 54 0.49 -9.21 5.81
CA GLU A 54 0.57 -10.59 5.33
C GLU A 54 -0.72 -11.37 5.68
N ARG A 55 -1.26 -11.17 6.89
CA ARG A 55 -2.50 -11.83 7.33
C ARG A 55 -3.70 -11.39 6.49
N LYS A 56 -3.85 -10.09 6.25
CA LYS A 56 -4.98 -9.58 5.47
C LYS A 56 -4.94 -10.10 4.04
N LEU A 57 -3.79 -10.02 3.38
CA LEU A 57 -3.62 -10.57 2.04
C LEU A 57 -3.88 -12.08 1.99
N LYS A 58 -3.38 -12.84 2.99
CA LYS A 58 -3.67 -14.27 3.09
C LYS A 58 -5.18 -14.53 3.09
N GLN A 59 -5.93 -13.84 3.95
CA GLN A 59 -7.38 -13.97 4.02
C GLN A 59 -8.07 -13.64 2.69
N GLU A 60 -7.62 -12.61 2.01
CA GLU A 60 -8.18 -12.17 0.74
C GLU A 60 -7.88 -13.16 -0.41
N TYR A 61 -6.68 -13.72 -0.46
CA TYR A 61 -6.34 -14.76 -1.44
C TYR A 61 -7.09 -16.06 -1.16
N GLU A 62 -7.17 -16.50 0.10
CA GLU A 62 -7.93 -17.70 0.51
C GLU A 62 -9.43 -17.56 0.21
N ALA A 63 -10.01 -16.38 0.41
CA ALA A 63 -11.40 -16.10 0.06
C ALA A 63 -11.69 -16.21 -1.45
N ARG A 64 -10.66 -16.12 -2.28
CA ARG A 64 -10.69 -16.30 -3.75
C ARG A 64 -10.27 -17.69 -4.20
N GLY A 65 -10.06 -18.61 -3.26
CA GLY A 65 -9.71 -20.02 -3.53
C GLY A 65 -8.22 -20.28 -3.80
N VAL A 66 -7.35 -19.32 -3.51
CA VAL A 66 -5.89 -19.46 -3.65
C VAL A 66 -5.29 -19.86 -2.30
N GLU A 67 -4.48 -20.90 -2.24
CA GLU A 67 -3.73 -21.25 -1.03
C GLU A 67 -2.67 -20.16 -0.76
N ALA A 68 -2.76 -19.48 0.36
CA ALA A 68 -1.87 -18.38 0.69
C ALA A 68 -1.12 -18.62 2.00
N VAL A 69 0.19 -18.39 1.99
CA VAL A 69 1.06 -18.60 3.15
C VAL A 69 1.80 -17.30 3.46
N MET A 70 1.75 -16.89 4.72
CA MET A 70 2.53 -15.73 5.18
C MET A 70 4.00 -16.11 5.31
N SER A 71 4.89 -15.21 4.94
CA SER A 71 6.33 -15.44 5.12
C SER A 71 6.69 -15.63 6.60
N LEU A 72 5.95 -14.99 7.50
CA LEU A 72 6.09 -15.14 8.97
C LEU A 72 5.65 -16.53 9.50
N GLU A 73 4.87 -17.31 8.73
CA GLU A 73 4.53 -18.69 9.08
C GLU A 73 5.59 -19.68 8.59
N LEU A 74 6.30 -19.33 7.52
CA LEU A 74 7.25 -20.22 6.85
C LEU A 74 8.69 -19.98 7.29
N PHE A 75 9.03 -18.74 7.60
CA PHE A 75 10.40 -18.33 7.92
C PHE A 75 10.47 -17.64 9.28
N GLU A 76 11.64 -17.72 9.91
CA GLU A 76 11.93 -16.93 11.11
C GLU A 76 11.83 -15.42 10.81
N PRO A 77 11.50 -14.59 11.81
CA PRO A 77 11.39 -13.13 11.63
C PRO A 77 12.64 -12.48 11.03
N SER A 78 13.81 -13.05 11.26
CA SER A 78 15.10 -12.63 10.71
C SER A 78 15.18 -12.77 9.18
N PHE A 79 14.29 -13.51 8.55
CA PHE A 79 14.33 -13.77 7.10
C PHE A 79 14.38 -12.47 6.27
N THR A 80 13.59 -11.46 6.66
CA THR A 80 13.56 -10.17 5.96
C THR A 80 14.43 -9.09 6.61
N SER A 81 15.01 -9.34 7.78
CA SER A 81 15.89 -8.40 8.49
C SER A 81 17.37 -8.65 8.26
N GLU A 82 17.75 -9.84 7.80
CA GLU A 82 19.12 -10.22 7.51
C GLU A 82 19.37 -10.34 6.01
N LYS A 83 20.57 -9.95 5.59
CA LYS A 83 21.00 -10.10 4.20
C LYS A 83 21.12 -11.60 3.85
N LYS A 84 20.52 -11.99 2.73
CA LYS A 84 20.62 -13.32 2.18
C LYS A 84 21.56 -13.32 0.97
N SER A 85 22.38 -14.34 0.86
CA SER A 85 23.21 -14.55 -0.33
C SER A 85 22.37 -15.06 -1.52
N PRO A 86 22.84 -14.88 -2.77
CA PRO A 86 22.16 -15.43 -3.93
C PRO A 86 21.96 -16.95 -3.87
N GLN A 87 22.90 -17.68 -3.25
CA GLN A 87 22.84 -19.13 -3.06
C GLN A 87 21.70 -19.52 -2.08
N GLU A 88 21.58 -18.81 -0.95
CA GLU A 88 20.49 -19.03 0.01
C GLU A 88 19.12 -18.75 -0.62
N LEU A 89 18.99 -17.64 -1.38
CA LEU A 89 17.75 -17.33 -2.08
C LEU A 89 17.38 -18.40 -3.08
N LYS A 90 18.35 -18.94 -3.84
CA LYS A 90 18.11 -20.04 -4.78
C LYS A 90 17.64 -21.32 -4.06
N ILE A 91 18.18 -21.63 -2.89
CA ILE A 91 17.74 -22.77 -2.09
C ILE A 91 16.30 -22.56 -1.63
N ILE A 92 15.98 -21.36 -1.13
CA ILE A 92 14.63 -20.99 -0.69
C ILE A 92 13.62 -21.12 -1.84
N GLU A 93 13.94 -20.57 -3.01
CA GLU A 93 13.09 -20.70 -4.20
C GLU A 93 12.83 -22.16 -4.59
N ASN A 94 13.86 -23.00 -4.55
CA ASN A 94 13.70 -24.43 -4.85
C ASN A 94 12.82 -25.14 -3.81
N ILE A 95 12.94 -24.77 -2.53
CA ILE A 95 12.08 -25.28 -1.47
C ILE A 95 10.63 -24.83 -1.69
N LEU A 96 10.38 -23.58 -2.05
CA LEU A 96 9.05 -23.09 -2.36
C LEU A 96 8.43 -23.87 -3.53
N VAL A 97 9.14 -24.00 -4.63
CA VAL A 97 8.67 -24.76 -5.81
C VAL A 97 8.37 -26.20 -5.47
N SER A 98 9.25 -26.87 -4.69
CA SER A 98 9.02 -28.27 -4.27
C SER A 98 7.82 -28.43 -3.32
N ASN A 99 7.42 -27.37 -2.62
CA ASN A 99 6.23 -27.33 -1.77
C ASN A 99 4.97 -26.82 -2.51
N GLY A 100 5.03 -26.73 -3.84
CA GLY A 100 3.88 -26.40 -4.69
C GLY A 100 3.58 -24.91 -4.83
N PHE A 101 4.43 -24.02 -4.33
CA PHE A 101 4.28 -22.60 -4.60
C PHE A 101 4.53 -22.30 -6.08
N ASN A 102 3.65 -21.52 -6.70
CA ASN A 102 3.81 -21.04 -8.06
C ASN A 102 3.99 -19.51 -8.14
N SER A 103 3.81 -18.81 -7.05
CA SER A 103 3.91 -17.35 -7.03
C SER A 103 4.42 -16.80 -5.69
N VAL A 104 4.99 -15.59 -5.77
CA VAL A 104 5.41 -14.79 -4.62
C VAL A 104 4.91 -13.35 -4.81
N LEU A 105 4.17 -12.85 -3.84
CA LEU A 105 3.84 -11.43 -3.72
C LEU A 105 4.81 -10.80 -2.72
N PHE A 106 5.60 -9.85 -3.18
CA PHE A 106 6.66 -9.23 -2.40
C PHE A 106 6.45 -7.73 -2.32
N THR A 107 6.16 -7.23 -1.11
CA THR A 107 5.99 -5.80 -0.83
C THR A 107 7.15 -5.30 0.03
N LYS A 108 7.72 -4.16 -0.36
CA LYS A 108 8.83 -3.53 0.34
C LYS A 108 8.70 -2.01 0.37
N VAL A 109 9.23 -1.39 1.42
CA VAL A 109 9.45 0.05 1.45
C VAL A 109 10.74 0.35 0.69
N ILE A 110 10.67 1.19 -0.34
CA ILE A 110 11.81 1.55 -1.20
C ILE A 110 12.37 2.93 -0.92
N GLY A 111 11.62 3.77 -0.18
CA GLY A 111 12.04 5.09 0.22
C GLY A 111 11.15 5.68 1.29
N VAL A 112 11.68 6.68 2.01
CA VAL A 112 10.95 7.48 2.99
C VAL A 112 11.30 8.93 2.74
N GLU A 113 10.31 9.80 2.66
CA GLU A 113 10.47 11.21 2.41
C GLU A 113 9.66 12.02 3.42
N ASP A 114 10.31 12.94 4.12
CA ASP A 114 9.64 13.88 5.00
C ASP A 114 9.29 15.15 4.21
N LYS A 115 8.04 15.56 4.29
CA LYS A 115 7.49 16.75 3.64
C LYS A 115 7.04 17.75 4.67
N ILE A 116 7.10 19.03 4.30
CA ILE A 116 6.55 20.12 5.09
C ILE A 116 5.34 20.67 4.34
N LYS A 117 4.19 20.65 5.01
CA LYS A 117 2.96 21.28 4.53
C LYS A 117 2.73 22.56 5.31
N TYR A 118 2.61 23.68 4.60
CA TYR A 118 2.19 24.96 5.22
C TYR A 118 0.70 24.88 5.54
N LYS A 119 0.31 25.21 6.79
CA LYS A 119 -1.10 25.36 7.13
C LYS A 119 -1.72 26.47 6.30
N GLU A 120 -2.88 26.18 5.75
CA GLU A 120 -3.59 27.07 4.84
C GLU A 120 -4.10 28.32 5.57
N ASN A 121 -3.41 29.43 5.39
CA ASN A 121 -3.99 30.76 5.45
C ASN A 121 -3.35 31.64 4.37
N PHE A 122 -3.09 31.04 3.20
CA PHE A 122 -2.67 31.82 2.07
C PHE A 122 -3.92 32.43 1.39
N ASP A 123 -4.31 33.62 1.86
CA ASP A 123 -5.43 34.40 1.30
C ASP A 123 -5.12 35.02 -0.09
N GLY A 124 -4.13 34.49 -0.79
CA GLY A 124 -3.66 35.03 -2.05
C GLY A 124 -2.62 36.15 -1.89
N TYR A 125 -2.16 36.67 -3.02
CA TYR A 125 -1.22 37.79 -3.03
C TYR A 125 -1.92 39.09 -2.64
N ASP A 126 -1.54 39.64 -1.47
CA ASP A 126 -2.08 40.90 -0.97
C ASP A 126 -1.35 42.07 -1.65
N ALA A 127 -2.05 42.80 -2.50
CA ALA A 127 -1.54 43.98 -3.17
C ALA A 127 -1.61 45.27 -2.32
N THR A 128 -1.99 45.15 -1.04
CA THR A 128 -2.17 46.31 -0.16
C THR A 128 -0.81 46.83 0.29
N TYR A 129 -0.58 48.12 0.08
CA TYR A 129 0.63 48.80 0.59
C TYR A 129 0.58 48.86 2.12
N ARG A 130 1.60 48.36 2.80
CA ARG A 130 1.76 48.37 4.24
C ARG A 130 3.05 49.03 4.68
N LYS A 131 3.05 49.59 5.90
CA LYS A 131 4.30 50.02 6.54
C LYS A 131 5.11 48.81 6.99
N PHE A 132 6.43 48.91 6.95
CA PHE A 132 7.33 47.82 7.37
C PHE A 132 6.96 47.19 8.72
N LYS A 133 6.60 47.98 9.72
CA LYS A 133 6.23 47.50 11.04
C LYS A 133 4.97 46.58 10.98
N ASP A 134 3.96 47.01 10.23
CA ASP A 134 2.68 46.30 10.15
C ASP A 134 2.85 44.99 9.35
N ASP A 135 3.68 45.06 8.35
CA ASP A 135 4.02 43.89 7.51
C ASP A 135 4.85 42.87 8.30
N TYR A 136 5.87 43.33 9.03
CA TYR A 136 6.67 42.48 9.89
C TYR A 136 5.84 41.79 10.98
N LEU A 137 4.93 42.54 11.67
CA LEU A 137 4.08 42.00 12.72
C LEU A 137 3.07 40.99 12.17
N LYS A 138 2.55 41.18 10.95
CA LYS A 138 1.63 40.25 10.32
C LYS A 138 2.27 38.88 10.06
N TYR A 139 3.54 38.88 9.60
CA TYR A 139 4.19 37.65 9.19
C TYR A 139 5.08 37.02 10.27
N GLN A 140 5.40 37.73 11.36
CA GLN A 140 6.19 37.14 12.45
C GLN A 140 5.49 35.97 13.13
N ASP A 141 4.16 36.03 13.31
CA ASP A 141 3.38 34.96 13.92
C ASP A 141 3.36 33.70 13.06
N ILE A 142 3.41 33.88 11.73
CA ILE A 142 3.56 32.78 10.77
C ILE A 142 4.96 32.19 10.89
N PHE A 143 6.00 33.03 10.94
CA PHE A 143 7.39 32.57 10.92
C PHE A 143 7.84 31.90 12.22
N TYR A 144 7.33 32.40 13.38
CA TYR A 144 7.70 31.90 14.70
C TYR A 144 6.69 30.93 15.32
N ASN A 145 5.58 30.63 14.64
CA ASN A 145 4.61 29.67 15.12
C ASN A 145 5.00 28.25 14.69
N PRO A 146 5.45 27.38 15.64
CA PRO A 146 5.79 25.99 15.29
C PRO A 146 4.59 25.20 14.76
N GLU A 147 3.37 25.63 15.04
CA GLU A 147 2.15 24.98 14.52
C GLU A 147 1.79 25.40 13.10
N TYR A 148 2.53 26.32 12.50
CA TYR A 148 2.29 26.79 11.14
C TYR A 148 2.75 25.77 10.07
N TYR A 149 3.67 24.89 10.44
CA TYR A 149 4.20 23.84 9.58
C TYR A 149 3.71 22.48 10.08
N ASP A 150 3.01 21.74 9.24
CA ASP A 150 2.76 20.33 9.48
C ASP A 150 3.81 19.51 8.73
N GLU A 151 4.56 18.71 9.46
CA GLU A 151 5.46 17.71 8.88
C GLU A 151 4.67 16.42 8.69
N TYR A 152 4.81 15.81 7.52
CA TYR A 152 4.23 14.51 7.24
C TYR A 152 5.22 13.64 6.47
N THR A 153 5.12 12.35 6.67
CA THR A 153 6.03 11.38 6.07
C THR A 153 5.34 10.62 4.95
N ILE A 154 6.02 10.47 3.81
CA ILE A 154 5.60 9.61 2.70
C ILE A 154 6.50 8.37 2.70
N TYR A 155 5.89 7.20 2.75
CA TYR A 155 6.56 5.91 2.53
C TYR A 155 6.31 5.46 1.09
N HIS A 156 7.36 5.44 0.28
CA HIS A 156 7.32 4.90 -1.08
C HIS A 156 7.45 3.39 -1.00
N THR A 157 6.50 2.68 -1.57
CA THR A 157 6.48 1.22 -1.54
C THR A 157 6.43 0.65 -2.95
N GLU A 158 6.96 -0.57 -3.10
CA GLU A 158 6.83 -1.38 -4.30
C GLU A 158 6.25 -2.73 -3.92
N THR A 159 5.16 -3.13 -4.59
CA THR A 159 4.66 -4.51 -4.56
C THR A 159 4.91 -5.17 -5.89
N SER A 160 5.51 -6.35 -5.86
CA SER A 160 5.83 -7.13 -7.06
C SER A 160 5.24 -8.53 -6.95
N LEU A 161 4.61 -9.00 -8.02
CA LEU A 161 4.13 -10.37 -8.17
C LEU A 161 5.07 -11.14 -9.11
N TYR A 162 5.63 -12.21 -8.63
CA TYR A 162 6.53 -13.10 -9.39
C TYR A 162 5.90 -14.46 -9.62
N CYS A 163 6.05 -15.02 -10.82
CA CYS A 163 5.91 -16.46 -11.06
C CYS A 163 7.22 -17.15 -10.66
N ILE A 164 7.12 -18.19 -9.83
CA ILE A 164 8.21 -19.13 -9.54
C ILE A 164 7.92 -20.51 -10.14
N CYS A 165 7.16 -20.53 -11.23
CA CYS A 165 6.71 -21.73 -11.91
C CYS A 165 7.87 -22.52 -12.50
N GLN A 166 7.75 -23.86 -12.51
CA GLN A 166 8.80 -24.75 -13.06
C GLN A 166 8.99 -24.60 -14.57
N THR A 167 7.93 -24.24 -15.30
CA THR A 167 7.87 -24.25 -16.77
C THR A 167 8.13 -22.91 -17.43
N LYS A 168 8.02 -21.82 -16.69
CA LYS A 168 8.35 -20.47 -17.14
C LYS A 168 9.44 -19.96 -16.22
N GLY A 169 10.35 -19.15 -16.70
CA GLY A 169 11.38 -18.52 -15.87
C GLY A 169 10.77 -17.87 -14.64
N ARG A 170 11.58 -17.51 -13.66
CA ARG A 170 11.13 -16.81 -12.43
C ARG A 170 10.84 -15.36 -12.76
N ASP A 171 9.77 -15.13 -13.51
CA ASP A 171 9.50 -13.87 -14.18
C ASP A 171 8.66 -12.94 -13.31
N LEU A 172 8.97 -11.67 -13.42
CA LEU A 172 8.12 -10.62 -12.89
C LEU A 172 6.82 -10.57 -13.73
N ILE A 173 5.71 -10.79 -13.06
CA ILE A 173 4.38 -10.75 -13.65
C ILE A 173 3.82 -9.33 -13.61
N TRP A 174 3.96 -8.70 -12.44
CA TRP A 174 3.41 -7.38 -12.18
C TRP A 174 4.22 -6.64 -11.12
N LYS A 175 4.20 -5.33 -11.23
CA LYS A 175 4.79 -4.46 -10.25
C LYS A 175 3.95 -3.19 -10.12
N GLY A 176 3.71 -2.74 -8.89
CA GLY A 176 3.04 -1.47 -8.59
C GLY A 176 3.81 -0.67 -7.55
N TYR A 177 3.79 0.65 -7.71
CA TYR A 177 4.32 1.62 -6.78
C TYR A 177 3.17 2.30 -6.07
N LEU A 178 3.18 2.23 -4.74
CA LEU A 178 2.16 2.85 -3.90
C LEU A 178 2.83 3.74 -2.86
N ASP A 179 2.28 4.92 -2.69
CA ASP A 179 2.71 5.86 -1.66
C ASP A 179 1.76 5.79 -0.46
N ILE A 180 2.34 5.81 0.73
CA ILE A 180 1.62 5.90 2.00
C ILE A 180 1.95 7.26 2.59
N SER A 181 0.98 8.17 2.62
CA SER A 181 1.14 9.53 3.12
C SER A 181 0.52 9.64 4.51
N ASP A 182 1.32 10.10 5.47
CA ASP A 182 0.90 10.41 6.84
C ASP A 182 0.02 9.33 7.48
N PRO A 183 0.52 8.09 7.68
CA PRO A 183 -0.27 6.98 8.15
C PRO A 183 -0.78 7.20 9.57
N PHE A 184 -2.09 7.39 9.75
CA PHE A 184 -2.72 7.62 11.05
C PHE A 184 -2.66 6.41 11.97
N SER A 185 -2.86 5.21 11.43
CA SER A 185 -2.77 3.95 12.17
C SER A 185 -2.35 2.80 11.27
N VAL A 186 -1.62 1.84 11.82
CA VAL A 186 -1.21 0.62 11.10
C VAL A 186 -2.41 -0.14 10.54
N GLU A 187 -3.50 -0.25 11.31
CA GLU A 187 -4.72 -0.95 10.90
C GLU A 187 -5.33 -0.33 9.65
N ASN A 188 -5.64 0.96 9.73
CA ASN A 188 -6.30 1.66 8.63
C ASN A 188 -5.42 1.71 7.38
N THR A 189 -4.12 1.98 7.55
CA THR A 189 -3.16 2.04 6.44
C THR A 189 -3.04 0.70 5.73
N VAL A 190 -2.93 -0.41 6.48
CA VAL A 190 -2.87 -1.75 5.90
C VAL A 190 -4.17 -2.08 5.17
N ASP A 191 -5.32 -1.72 5.74
CA ASP A 191 -6.62 -1.95 5.10
C ASP A 191 -6.74 -1.19 3.78
N GLN A 192 -6.37 0.08 3.75
CA GLN A 192 -6.39 0.89 2.52
C GLN A 192 -5.42 0.33 1.48
N TYR A 193 -4.21 -0.01 1.89
CA TYR A 193 -3.17 -0.55 1.01
C TYR A 193 -3.62 -1.85 0.35
N VAL A 194 -4.08 -2.81 1.15
CA VAL A 194 -4.52 -4.12 0.65
C VAL A 194 -5.74 -3.98 -0.25
N ASN A 195 -6.71 -3.14 0.11
CA ASN A 195 -7.91 -2.93 -0.72
C ASN A 195 -7.55 -2.30 -2.08
N LEU A 196 -6.67 -1.30 -2.10
CA LEU A 196 -6.21 -0.68 -3.35
C LEU A 196 -5.40 -1.67 -4.19
N LEU A 197 -4.48 -2.41 -3.58
CA LEU A 197 -3.67 -3.43 -4.25
C LEU A 197 -4.55 -4.50 -4.92
N LEU A 198 -5.52 -5.04 -4.18
CA LEU A 198 -6.45 -6.05 -4.70
C LEU A 198 -7.30 -5.51 -5.84
N PHE A 199 -7.80 -4.28 -5.71
CA PHE A 199 -8.54 -3.63 -6.78
C PHE A 199 -7.70 -3.56 -8.08
N VAL A 200 -6.44 -3.13 -7.99
CA VAL A 200 -5.55 -3.05 -9.16
C VAL A 200 -5.24 -4.43 -9.73
N LEU A 201 -5.00 -5.43 -8.89
CA LEU A 201 -4.74 -6.80 -9.35
C LEU A 201 -5.97 -7.44 -10.01
N GLU A 202 -7.18 -7.18 -9.52
CA GLU A 202 -8.44 -7.62 -10.13
C GLU A 202 -8.66 -6.96 -11.49
N GLU A 203 -8.50 -5.65 -11.61
CA GLU A 203 -8.63 -4.90 -12.86
C GLU A 203 -7.63 -5.40 -13.94
N GLN A 204 -6.47 -5.85 -13.52
CA GLN A 204 -5.44 -6.38 -14.42
C GLN A 204 -5.52 -7.90 -14.63
N GLN A 205 -6.53 -8.57 -14.11
CA GLN A 205 -6.77 -10.02 -14.24
C GLN A 205 -5.62 -10.88 -13.68
N LEU A 206 -5.06 -10.45 -12.55
CA LEU A 206 -3.97 -11.13 -11.83
C LEU A 206 -4.45 -11.83 -10.57
N ILE A 207 -5.69 -11.59 -10.19
CA ILE A 207 -6.41 -12.28 -9.11
C ILE A 207 -7.90 -12.36 -9.47
N ASN A 208 -8.53 -13.45 -9.12
CA ASN A 208 -9.97 -13.60 -9.35
C ASN A 208 -10.78 -12.68 -8.42
N PRO A 209 -11.85 -12.03 -8.92
CA PRO A 209 -12.72 -11.24 -8.05
C PRO A 209 -13.41 -12.13 -7.01
N LEU A 210 -13.76 -11.56 -5.87
CA LEU A 210 -14.56 -12.24 -4.87
C LEU A 210 -15.90 -12.66 -5.48
N LEU A 211 -16.20 -13.95 -5.47
CA LEU A 211 -17.50 -14.45 -5.85
C LEU A 211 -18.55 -13.89 -4.87
N LYS A 212 -19.42 -13.00 -5.37
CA LYS A 212 -20.58 -12.57 -4.59
C LYS A 212 -21.37 -13.82 -4.22
N LYS A 213 -21.47 -14.17 -2.93
CA LYS A 213 -22.40 -15.20 -2.45
C LYS A 213 -23.79 -14.76 -2.93
N GLU A 214 -24.30 -15.42 -3.98
CA GLU A 214 -25.71 -15.30 -4.32
C GLU A 214 -26.52 -15.66 -3.08
N LYS A 215 -27.31 -14.70 -2.60
CA LYS A 215 -28.32 -15.00 -1.58
C LYS A 215 -29.31 -15.95 -2.24
N ILE A 216 -29.12 -17.25 -2.05
CA ILE A 216 -30.14 -18.24 -2.36
C ILE A 216 -31.33 -17.85 -1.48
N LYS A 217 -32.33 -17.21 -2.11
CA LYS A 217 -33.66 -17.07 -1.51
C LYS A 217 -34.29 -18.46 -1.56
N LEU A 218 -34.27 -19.15 -0.42
CA LEU A 218 -35.15 -20.26 -0.14
C LEU A 218 -36.56 -19.74 0.16
#